data_e15bc412d2791673fb769d750a51569f
#
_entry.id   e15bc412d2791673fb769d750a51569f
#
_cell.length_a   1.000
_cell.length_b   1.000
_cell.length_c   1.000
_cell.angle_alpha   90.00
_cell.angle_beta   90.00
_cell.angle_gamma   90.00
#
_symmetry.space_group_name_H-M   'P 1'
#
loop_
_entity.id
_entity.type
_entity.pdbx_description
1 polymer ?
#
loop_
_entity_poly.entity_id
_entity_poly.type
_entity_poly.pdbx_seq_one_letter_code
_entity_poly.pdbx_strand_id
1 'polypeptide(L)'
;MKSYKLITAGLLAASIASVASALTGTVVNVVGATAFRTAAVNAQIAQLSHVGPNLLGGVAQTASIGASVTGAAISLVYGYDASGNEIIYRNHWTGSAAGAYDLSNGSLISQLPTTVTPAVVNVNLASGSDTDSAAPDMSFGDTQAADLAAALATGIGGSTYSSAITAAGLVNAGTTVDKNIGVAAATFQWVLGNSAIAPANWAALGYNLTQQNAAQLVASGVLNLATVTGNTADATSYIAFVGRNEDSGSRIAYQAESLAGGTTGAAAFGASTNQFMLKQAGVAYPTGPYTGTGLDLNAYPAIAAGTSITGFKLWPRLQAYPANTGWTVSTIPALTWKTVGHSGYNGGGDVKFVLATPNPVDLTVAANWPDGFSGLPAGATKVYFVSCLGSSDVAGVTGGTPLKYNGVTYSANAVYEGQYSLFTWEHLYYKPSLAGVAKTAADGVADTLDGMTAAQIGAAGLPNNLFLNGLARGQVAGARIP
;
A
#
# COMPACT_ATOMS: atom_id res chain seq x y z
N MET A 1 18.91 24.67 66.00
CA MET A 1 18.29 23.55 65.28
C MET A 1 16.95 24.01 64.72
N LYS A 2 16.87 24.26 63.41
CA LYS A 2 15.63 24.69 62.74
C LYS A 2 15.02 23.48 62.04
N SER A 3 13.84 23.06 62.51
CA SER A 3 13.06 21.97 61.95
C SER A 3 12.43 22.40 60.62
N TYR A 4 12.81 21.77 59.52
CA TYR A 4 12.12 21.91 58.25
C TYR A 4 10.90 20.96 58.25
N LYS A 5 9.72 21.54 58.22
CA LYS A 5 8.48 20.79 58.00
C LYS A 5 8.40 20.46 56.48
N LEU A 6 8.47 19.18 56.15
CA LEU A 6 8.20 18.67 54.83
C LEU A 6 6.69 18.80 54.55
N ILE A 7 6.32 19.69 53.65
CA ILE A 7 4.95 19.76 53.14
C ILE A 7 4.85 18.72 52.05
N THR A 8 4.24 17.60 52.33
CA THR A 8 3.86 16.59 51.36
C THR A 8 2.64 17.14 50.62
N ALA A 9 2.85 17.69 49.42
CA ALA A 9 1.76 18.04 48.52
C ALA A 9 1.17 16.73 47.95
N GLY A 10 0.06 16.31 48.55
CA GLY A 10 -0.76 15.24 47.99
C GLY A 10 -1.33 15.70 46.66
N LEU A 11 -0.89 15.09 45.59
CA LEU A 11 -1.54 15.20 44.27
C LEU A 11 -2.90 14.52 44.40
N LEU A 12 -3.94 15.31 44.59
CA LEU A 12 -5.32 14.87 44.44
C LEU A 12 -5.50 14.62 42.93
N ALA A 13 -5.37 13.38 42.50
CA ALA A 13 -5.82 12.97 41.20
C ALA A 13 -7.36 13.03 41.22
N ALA A 14 -7.90 14.20 40.92
CA ALA A 14 -9.29 14.31 40.55
C ALA A 14 -9.45 13.52 39.23
N SER A 15 -9.94 12.29 39.32
CA SER A 15 -10.53 11.61 38.22
C SER A 15 -11.79 12.37 37.81
N ILE A 16 -11.62 13.41 37.03
CA ILE A 16 -12.72 13.96 36.27
C ILE A 16 -13.10 12.86 35.30
N ALA A 17 -14.19 12.15 35.60
CA ALA A 17 -14.88 11.37 34.57
C ALA A 17 -15.31 12.40 33.51
N SER A 18 -14.45 12.62 32.52
CA SER A 18 -14.82 13.39 31.35
C SER A 18 -15.95 12.60 30.71
N VAL A 19 -17.15 13.13 30.76
CA VAL A 19 -18.19 12.77 29.83
C VAL A 19 -17.51 12.96 28.47
N ALA A 20 -17.27 11.88 27.75
CA ALA A 20 -16.65 11.93 26.43
C ALA A 20 -17.57 12.78 25.55
N SER A 21 -17.31 14.07 25.47
CA SER A 21 -17.97 14.92 24.48
C SER A 21 -17.42 14.57 23.13
N ALA A 22 -18.30 14.41 22.16
CA ALA A 22 -17.88 14.25 20.77
C ALA A 22 -16.92 15.39 20.39
N LEU A 23 -15.87 15.08 19.64
CA LEU A 23 -14.98 16.07 19.07
C LEU A 23 -15.80 17.01 18.15
N THR A 24 -15.54 18.29 18.22
CA THR A 24 -16.37 19.33 17.54
C THR A 24 -15.73 19.89 16.28
N GLY A 25 -14.50 19.51 15.98
CA GLY A 25 -13.72 20.00 14.84
C GLY A 25 -14.28 19.60 13.47
N THR A 26 -13.73 20.21 12.43
CA THR A 26 -14.00 19.82 11.05
C THR A 26 -13.48 18.40 10.81
N VAL A 27 -14.37 17.49 10.46
CA VAL A 27 -14.02 16.11 10.11
C VAL A 27 -13.54 16.06 8.67
N VAL A 28 -12.40 15.39 8.45
CA VAL A 28 -11.83 15.09 7.13
C VAL A 28 -11.58 13.59 7.04
N ASN A 29 -12.31 12.93 6.16
CA ASN A 29 -12.24 11.48 5.96
C ASN A 29 -11.20 11.16 4.90
N VAL A 30 -10.23 10.30 5.23
CA VAL A 30 -9.05 10.00 4.43
C VAL A 30 -9.01 8.54 4.07
N VAL A 31 -8.74 8.26 2.81
CA VAL A 31 -8.54 6.90 2.27
C VAL A 31 -7.26 6.85 1.43
N GLY A 32 -6.92 5.70 0.88
CA GLY A 32 -5.92 5.58 -0.16
C GLY A 32 -4.73 4.68 0.17
N ALA A 33 -3.56 5.05 -0.34
CA ALA A 33 -2.34 4.25 -0.39
C ALA A 33 -1.89 3.68 0.96
N THR A 34 -1.94 2.37 1.10
CA THR A 34 -1.48 1.68 2.32
C THR A 34 0.04 1.77 2.52
N ALA A 35 0.80 1.87 1.44
CA ALA A 35 2.25 1.98 1.48
C ALA A 35 2.71 3.33 2.04
N PHE A 36 1.92 4.38 1.85
CA PHE A 36 2.26 5.76 2.24
C PHE A 36 1.64 6.22 3.57
N ARG A 37 0.80 5.40 4.22
CA ARG A 37 0.04 5.77 5.44
C ARG A 37 0.91 6.36 6.55
N THR A 38 2.11 5.82 6.78
CA THR A 38 3.01 6.34 7.84
C THR A 38 3.38 7.80 7.59
N ALA A 39 3.78 8.14 6.37
CA ALA A 39 4.13 9.50 5.99
C ALA A 39 2.91 10.43 6.06
N ALA A 40 1.77 9.99 5.56
CA ALA A 40 0.52 10.74 5.59
C ALA A 40 0.07 11.07 7.03
N VAL A 41 0.09 10.09 7.93
CA VAL A 41 -0.26 10.30 9.34
C VAL A 41 0.75 11.21 10.03
N ASN A 42 2.05 11.07 9.76
CA ASN A 42 3.07 11.97 10.30
C ASN A 42 2.85 13.41 9.83
N ALA A 43 2.45 13.63 8.57
CA ALA A 43 2.11 14.95 8.07
C ALA A 43 0.87 15.55 8.74
N GLN A 44 -0.17 14.74 8.95
CA GLN A 44 -1.36 15.15 9.71
C GLN A 44 -1.00 15.56 11.13
N ILE A 45 -0.18 14.76 11.82
CA ILE A 45 0.29 15.09 13.18
C ILE A 45 1.09 16.40 13.17
N ALA A 46 2.02 16.56 12.22
CA ALA A 46 2.82 17.78 12.10
C ALA A 46 1.96 19.02 11.82
N GLN A 47 0.99 18.90 10.90
CA GLN A 47 0.07 19.98 10.57
C GLN A 47 -0.83 20.38 11.76
N LEU A 48 -1.24 19.41 12.58
CA LEU A 48 -2.16 19.65 13.70
C LEU A 48 -1.50 19.88 15.05
N SER A 49 -0.18 19.96 15.12
CA SER A 49 0.55 20.17 16.36
C SER A 49 0.67 21.67 16.70
N HIS A 50 -0.47 22.36 16.83
CA HIS A 50 -0.57 23.76 17.21
C HIS A 50 -1.44 23.94 18.46
N VAL A 51 -1.20 25.03 19.20
CA VAL A 51 -1.97 25.36 20.41
C VAL A 51 -3.39 25.76 20.01
N GLY A 52 -4.36 25.24 20.74
CA GLY A 52 -5.77 25.55 20.56
C GLY A 52 -6.55 25.46 21.88
N PRO A 53 -7.82 25.87 21.91
CA PRO A 53 -8.62 25.93 23.13
C PRO A 53 -8.66 24.62 23.92
N ASN A 54 -8.68 23.49 23.24
CA ASN A 54 -8.77 22.16 23.82
C ASN A 54 -7.44 21.40 23.81
N LEU A 55 -6.35 22.01 23.31
CA LEU A 55 -5.05 21.39 23.10
C LEU A 55 -3.91 22.32 23.51
N LEU A 56 -3.85 22.64 24.81
CA LEU A 56 -2.93 23.62 25.35
C LEU A 56 -1.45 23.29 25.14
N GLY A 57 -1.12 22.00 24.98
CA GLY A 57 0.25 21.54 24.75
C GLY A 57 0.75 21.67 23.30
N GLY A 58 -0.11 22.04 22.35
CA GLY A 58 0.26 22.10 20.93
C GLY A 58 0.70 20.76 20.32
N VAL A 59 0.21 19.64 20.84
CA VAL A 59 0.56 18.29 20.38
C VAL A 59 -0.72 17.60 19.90
N ALA A 60 -0.71 17.11 18.67
CA ALA A 60 -1.83 16.35 18.11
C ALA A 60 -2.12 15.10 18.97
N GLN A 61 -3.39 14.76 19.09
CA GLN A 61 -3.88 13.58 19.79
C GLN A 61 -4.30 12.50 18.82
N THR A 62 -4.11 11.23 19.17
CA THR A 62 -4.31 10.10 18.25
C THR A 62 -5.05 8.94 18.88
N ALA A 63 -5.79 8.21 18.04
CA ALA A 63 -6.36 6.91 18.34
C ALA A 63 -6.24 5.98 17.12
N SER A 64 -6.16 4.66 17.34
CA SER A 64 -6.04 3.69 16.26
C SER A 64 -6.58 2.32 16.65
N ILE A 65 -6.86 1.45 15.68
CA ILE A 65 -7.28 0.07 15.92
C ILE A 65 -6.07 -0.85 15.78
N GLY A 66 -5.71 -1.52 16.88
CA GLY A 66 -4.82 -2.69 16.88
C GLY A 66 -3.34 -2.45 16.62
N ALA A 67 -2.89 -1.19 16.39
CA ALA A 67 -1.48 -0.86 16.11
C ALA A 67 -1.16 0.58 16.52
N SER A 68 0.10 1.00 16.30
CA SER A 68 0.45 2.43 16.38
C SER A 68 -0.36 3.21 15.34
N VAL A 69 -0.63 4.49 15.59
CA VAL A 69 -1.41 5.34 14.68
C VAL A 69 -0.88 5.32 13.24
N THR A 70 0.43 5.33 13.07
CA THR A 70 1.10 5.30 11.75
C THR A 70 1.10 3.93 11.08
N GLY A 71 0.89 2.86 11.85
CA GLY A 71 0.85 1.47 11.35
C GLY A 71 -0.55 0.91 11.17
N ALA A 72 -1.57 1.53 11.78
CA ALA A 72 -2.93 1.05 11.77
C ALA A 72 -3.62 1.25 10.41
N ALA A 73 -4.50 0.31 10.03
CA ALA A 73 -5.37 0.49 8.86
C ALA A 73 -6.43 1.56 9.11
N ILE A 74 -6.89 1.70 10.35
CA ILE A 74 -7.92 2.68 10.75
C ILE A 74 -7.38 3.48 11.93
N SER A 75 -7.41 4.81 11.80
CA SER A 75 -6.89 5.71 12.83
C SER A 75 -7.58 7.07 12.80
N LEU A 76 -7.38 7.84 13.88
CA LEU A 76 -7.86 9.21 14.04
C LEU A 76 -6.71 10.09 14.50
N VAL A 77 -6.58 11.27 13.91
CA VAL A 77 -5.65 12.34 14.33
C VAL A 77 -6.47 13.60 14.57
N TYR A 78 -6.31 14.18 15.74
CA TYR A 78 -7.05 15.36 16.19
C TYR A 78 -6.10 16.45 16.64
N GLY A 79 -6.40 17.69 16.30
CA GLY A 79 -5.64 18.84 16.75
C GLY A 79 -6.04 20.14 16.08
N TYR A 80 -5.15 21.13 16.15
CA TYR A 80 -5.33 22.46 15.57
C TYR A 80 -4.26 22.73 14.51
N ASP A 81 -4.67 23.30 13.38
CA ASP A 81 -3.74 23.82 12.37
C ASP A 81 -3.14 25.18 12.81
N ALA A 82 -2.20 25.70 12.02
CA ALA A 82 -1.56 26.99 12.28
C ALA A 82 -2.54 28.20 12.24
N SER A 83 -3.70 28.04 11.65
CA SER A 83 -4.76 29.06 11.60
C SER A 83 -5.73 28.94 12.76
N GLY A 84 -5.56 27.97 13.66
CA GLY A 84 -6.42 27.69 14.79
C GLY A 84 -7.70 26.94 14.45
N ASN A 85 -7.79 26.34 13.26
CA ASN A 85 -8.91 25.47 12.93
C ASN A 85 -8.77 24.13 13.64
N GLU A 86 -9.85 23.69 14.25
CA GLU A 86 -9.96 22.38 14.89
C GLU A 86 -10.29 21.33 13.84
N ILE A 87 -9.43 20.33 13.67
CA ILE A 87 -9.52 19.33 12.60
C ILE A 87 -9.44 17.93 13.18
N ILE A 88 -10.22 17.04 12.60
CA ILE A 88 -10.26 15.60 12.92
C ILE A 88 -10.02 14.84 11.61
N TYR A 89 -8.83 14.27 11.43
CA TYR A 89 -8.60 13.31 10.34
C TYR A 89 -9.07 11.93 10.78
N ARG A 90 -9.92 11.31 9.98
CA ARG A 90 -10.32 9.91 10.13
C ARG A 90 -9.76 9.12 8.96
N ASN A 91 -8.80 8.29 9.22
CA ASN A 91 -8.07 7.53 8.23
C ASN A 91 -8.58 6.10 8.11
N HIS A 92 -8.78 5.65 6.87
CA HIS A 92 -9.01 4.26 6.54
C HIS A 92 -8.26 3.90 5.25
N TRP A 93 -7.14 3.20 5.39
CA TRP A 93 -6.23 2.93 4.28
C TRP A 93 -6.72 1.75 3.45
N THR A 94 -7.38 2.04 2.32
CA THR A 94 -8.05 1.07 1.45
C THR A 94 -7.22 0.63 0.25
N GLY A 95 -6.13 1.31 -0.06
CA GLY A 95 -5.32 1.15 -1.28
C GLY A 95 -5.48 2.32 -2.23
N SER A 96 -4.52 2.54 -3.12
CA SER A 96 -4.47 3.71 -4.00
C SER A 96 -5.67 3.80 -4.94
N ALA A 97 -5.93 2.72 -5.67
CA ALA A 97 -7.02 2.68 -6.64
C ALA A 97 -8.40 2.57 -5.95
N ALA A 98 -8.48 1.78 -4.86
CA ALA A 98 -9.68 1.70 -4.05
C ALA A 98 -10.05 3.06 -3.47
N GLY A 99 -9.08 3.77 -2.89
CA GLY A 99 -9.30 5.11 -2.33
C GLY A 99 -9.73 6.13 -3.37
N ALA A 100 -9.13 6.11 -4.57
CA ALA A 100 -9.55 6.98 -5.65
C ALA A 100 -10.99 6.69 -6.10
N TYR A 101 -11.36 5.42 -6.19
CA TYR A 101 -12.73 5.02 -6.51
C TYR A 101 -13.70 5.43 -5.41
N ASP A 102 -13.41 5.11 -4.15
CA ASP A 102 -14.27 5.43 -3.01
C ASP A 102 -14.51 6.94 -2.90
N LEU A 103 -13.46 7.74 -3.06
CA LEU A 103 -13.56 9.19 -3.13
C LEU A 103 -14.45 9.62 -4.29
N SER A 104 -14.25 9.08 -5.49
CA SER A 104 -14.98 9.46 -6.70
C SER A 104 -16.47 9.12 -6.61
N ASN A 105 -16.77 7.93 -6.12
CA ASN A 105 -18.13 7.41 -6.02
C ASN A 105 -18.86 7.88 -4.77
N GLY A 106 -18.16 8.44 -3.78
CA GLY A 106 -18.75 8.81 -2.48
C GLY A 106 -19.15 7.56 -1.65
N SER A 107 -18.39 6.48 -1.77
CA SER A 107 -18.64 5.24 -1.03
C SER A 107 -18.55 5.48 0.48
N LEU A 108 -19.46 4.88 1.26
CA LEU A 108 -19.39 4.95 2.71
C LEU A 108 -18.33 3.97 3.22
N ILE A 109 -17.30 4.47 3.86
CA ILE A 109 -16.18 3.71 4.41
C ILE A 109 -16.24 3.76 5.93
N SER A 110 -16.05 2.60 6.60
CA SER A 110 -16.04 2.55 8.07
C SER A 110 -14.91 3.40 8.65
N GLN A 111 -15.21 4.12 9.72
CA GLN A 111 -14.34 5.09 10.36
C GLN A 111 -14.46 5.00 11.88
N LEU A 112 -13.42 5.48 12.58
CA LEU A 112 -13.56 5.72 14.01
C LEU A 112 -14.58 6.84 14.25
N PRO A 113 -15.50 6.67 15.21
CA PRO A 113 -16.45 7.74 15.54
C PRO A 113 -15.76 8.91 16.23
N THR A 114 -16.29 10.11 16.04
CA THR A 114 -15.79 11.34 16.72
C THR A 114 -16.03 11.34 18.22
N THR A 115 -16.75 10.36 18.75
CA THR A 115 -16.92 10.12 20.20
C THR A 115 -15.73 9.43 20.83
N VAL A 116 -14.77 8.93 20.05
CA VAL A 116 -13.50 8.42 20.57
C VAL A 116 -12.73 9.55 21.22
N THR A 117 -12.17 9.31 22.39
CA THR A 117 -11.28 10.26 23.06
C THR A 117 -9.83 9.94 22.71
N PRO A 118 -9.21 10.67 21.76
CA PRO A 118 -7.80 10.48 21.43
C PRO A 118 -6.91 11.05 22.54
N ALA A 119 -5.63 10.66 22.54
CA ALA A 119 -4.65 11.18 23.48
C ALA A 119 -3.30 11.46 22.81
N VAL A 120 -2.44 12.23 23.49
CA VAL A 120 -1.06 12.49 23.03
C VAL A 120 -0.28 11.19 22.89
N VAL A 121 -0.45 10.26 23.81
CA VAL A 121 -0.02 8.87 23.64
C VAL A 121 -1.16 8.12 22.97
N ASN A 122 -0.91 7.55 21.79
CA ASN A 122 -1.92 6.90 20.97
C ASN A 122 -2.81 5.93 21.78
N VAL A 123 -4.11 6.06 21.61
CA VAL A 123 -5.10 5.16 22.23
C VAL A 123 -5.34 3.97 21.29
N ASN A 124 -4.93 2.78 21.72
CA ASN A 124 -5.23 1.55 20.98
C ASN A 124 -6.63 1.05 21.30
N LEU A 125 -7.47 0.95 20.28
CA LEU A 125 -8.84 0.47 20.37
C LEU A 125 -8.94 -0.99 19.90
N ALA A 126 -9.98 -1.65 20.36
CA ALA A 126 -10.29 -3.01 19.93
C ALA A 126 -10.74 -3.06 18.46
N SER A 127 -10.60 -4.21 17.82
CA SER A 127 -11.21 -4.47 16.51
C SER A 127 -12.74 -4.28 16.59
N GLY A 128 -13.31 -3.64 15.56
CA GLY A 128 -14.75 -3.31 15.52
C GLY A 128 -15.11 -1.98 16.20
N SER A 129 -14.12 -1.18 16.62
CA SER A 129 -14.37 0.18 17.13
C SER A 129 -14.67 1.21 16.02
N ASP A 130 -14.57 0.81 14.75
CA ASP A 130 -14.90 1.60 13.55
C ASP A 130 -16.40 1.57 13.26
N THR A 131 -17.20 2.05 14.20
CA THR A 131 -18.67 1.96 14.18
C THR A 131 -19.37 3.05 13.38
N ASP A 132 -18.63 4.05 12.94
CA ASP A 132 -19.14 5.11 12.05
C ASP A 132 -18.82 4.82 10.59
N SER A 133 -19.48 5.50 9.67
CA SER A 133 -19.18 5.41 8.23
C SER A 133 -19.38 6.75 7.55
N ALA A 134 -18.48 7.09 6.64
CA ALA A 134 -18.54 8.35 5.91
C ALA A 134 -17.93 8.23 4.51
N ALA A 135 -18.35 9.09 3.61
CA ALA A 135 -17.70 9.26 2.33
C ALA A 135 -16.33 9.95 2.50
N PRO A 136 -15.30 9.56 1.74
CA PRO A 136 -14.01 10.23 1.78
C PRO A 136 -14.06 11.68 1.28
N ASP A 137 -13.25 12.52 1.89
CA ASP A 137 -12.98 13.90 1.47
C ASP A 137 -11.70 14.00 0.63
N MET A 138 -10.72 13.16 0.93
CA MET A 138 -9.44 13.09 0.20
C MET A 138 -8.88 11.67 0.14
N SER A 139 -8.00 11.43 -0.84
CA SER A 139 -7.36 10.14 -1.05
C SER A 139 -5.89 10.28 -1.43
N PHE A 140 -5.06 9.39 -0.87
CA PHE A 140 -3.68 9.20 -1.29
C PHE A 140 -3.57 8.13 -2.37
N GLY A 141 -2.68 8.34 -3.36
CA GLY A 141 -2.41 7.37 -4.40
C GLY A 141 -0.97 7.35 -4.87
N ASP A 142 -0.40 6.16 -4.99
CA ASP A 142 0.97 5.94 -5.48
C ASP A 142 1.15 6.37 -6.96
N THR A 143 0.10 6.82 -7.65
CA THR A 143 0.11 7.35 -9.03
C THR A 143 -0.98 8.40 -9.20
N GLN A 144 -1.00 9.09 -10.34
CA GLN A 144 -2.07 10.03 -10.67
C GLN A 144 -3.43 9.34 -10.80
N ALA A 145 -4.52 10.06 -10.52
CA ALA A 145 -5.88 9.56 -10.64
C ALA A 145 -6.21 9.04 -12.06
N ALA A 146 -5.66 9.67 -13.10
CA ALA A 146 -5.81 9.23 -14.49
C ALA A 146 -5.17 7.86 -14.74
N ASP A 147 -4.00 7.60 -14.15
CA ASP A 147 -3.32 6.31 -14.27
C ASP A 147 -4.08 5.21 -13.52
N LEU A 148 -4.63 5.53 -12.34
CA LEU A 148 -5.50 4.63 -11.60
C LEU A 148 -6.75 4.28 -12.41
N ALA A 149 -7.39 5.27 -13.03
CA ALA A 149 -8.54 5.06 -13.92
C ALA A 149 -8.18 4.14 -15.09
N ALA A 150 -7.04 4.38 -15.74
CA ALA A 150 -6.57 3.56 -16.85
C ALA A 150 -6.26 2.11 -16.43
N ALA A 151 -5.61 1.93 -15.27
CA ALA A 151 -5.31 0.61 -14.73
C ALA A 151 -6.58 -0.19 -14.40
N LEU A 152 -7.60 0.47 -13.84
CA LEU A 152 -8.87 -0.16 -13.49
C LEU A 152 -9.77 -0.44 -14.68
N ALA A 153 -9.57 0.22 -15.83
CA ALA A 153 -10.42 0.06 -17.01
C ALA A 153 -10.51 -1.39 -17.52
N THR A 154 -9.48 -2.18 -17.26
CA THR A 154 -9.37 -3.59 -17.66
C THR A 154 -9.57 -4.57 -16.50
N GLY A 155 -9.75 -4.06 -15.27
CA GLY A 155 -9.94 -4.86 -14.06
C GLY A 155 -11.40 -5.26 -13.81
N ILE A 156 -11.68 -5.79 -12.61
CA ILE A 156 -13.02 -6.24 -12.21
C ILE A 156 -14.06 -5.13 -12.27
N GLY A 157 -13.70 -3.95 -11.79
CA GLY A 157 -14.58 -2.80 -11.85
C GLY A 157 -14.81 -2.33 -13.29
N GLY A 158 -13.92 -2.71 -14.19
CA GLY A 158 -13.98 -2.40 -15.61
C GLY A 158 -14.18 -0.91 -15.84
N SER A 159 -14.94 -0.62 -16.88
CA SER A 159 -15.27 0.76 -17.27
C SER A 159 -15.99 1.56 -16.17
N THR A 160 -16.68 0.92 -15.24
CA THR A 160 -17.44 1.60 -14.18
C THR A 160 -16.52 2.33 -13.21
N TYR A 161 -15.48 1.66 -12.71
CA TYR A 161 -14.51 2.28 -11.80
C TYR A 161 -13.68 3.35 -12.51
N SER A 162 -13.19 3.02 -13.69
CA SER A 162 -12.46 3.96 -14.55
C SER A 162 -13.30 5.20 -14.85
N SER A 163 -14.57 5.03 -15.24
CA SER A 163 -15.48 6.12 -15.53
C SER A 163 -15.79 6.96 -14.29
N ALA A 164 -15.97 6.35 -13.12
CA ALA A 164 -16.22 7.08 -11.88
C ALA A 164 -15.04 8.00 -11.52
N ILE A 165 -13.81 7.48 -11.56
CA ILE A 165 -12.60 8.26 -11.27
C ILE A 165 -12.42 9.39 -12.30
N THR A 166 -12.60 9.10 -13.57
CA THR A 166 -12.49 10.08 -14.66
C THR A 166 -13.55 11.19 -14.53
N ALA A 167 -14.81 10.81 -14.27
CA ALA A 167 -15.91 11.76 -14.14
C ALA A 167 -15.80 12.64 -12.90
N ALA A 168 -15.19 12.15 -11.83
CA ALA A 168 -14.98 12.92 -10.61
C ALA A 168 -14.00 14.09 -10.81
N GLY A 169 -13.13 14.02 -11.82
CA GLY A 169 -12.16 15.07 -12.13
C GLY A 169 -11.29 15.44 -10.94
N LEU A 170 -10.72 14.41 -10.25
CA LEU A 170 -9.95 14.59 -9.02
C LEU A 170 -8.81 15.59 -9.22
N VAL A 171 -8.61 16.45 -8.24
CA VAL A 171 -7.62 17.55 -8.24
C VAL A 171 -6.54 17.24 -7.22
N ASN A 172 -5.29 17.41 -7.58
CA ASN A 172 -4.18 17.29 -6.63
C ASN A 172 -4.21 18.40 -5.59
N ALA A 173 -4.01 18.03 -4.33
CA ALA A 173 -3.94 18.93 -3.18
C ALA A 173 -2.61 19.70 -3.15
N GLY A 174 -2.59 20.75 -2.35
CA GLY A 174 -1.43 21.58 -2.06
C GLY A 174 -1.52 22.99 -2.67
N THR A 175 -0.87 23.93 -2.02
CA THR A 175 -0.75 25.32 -2.47
C THR A 175 0.65 25.63 -2.96
N THR A 176 1.66 25.02 -2.38
CA THR A 176 3.08 25.17 -2.69
C THR A 176 3.66 24.01 -3.49
N VAL A 177 3.03 22.86 -3.41
CA VAL A 177 3.45 21.63 -4.11
C VAL A 177 3.32 21.79 -5.62
N ASP A 178 4.28 21.30 -6.38
CA ASP A 178 4.07 21.08 -7.81
C ASP A 178 3.03 19.97 -8.02
N LYS A 179 1.79 20.38 -8.24
CA LYS A 179 0.65 19.47 -8.43
C LYS A 179 0.80 18.49 -9.57
N ASN A 180 1.77 18.74 -10.45
CA ASN A 180 2.08 17.85 -11.55
C ASN A 180 3.07 16.74 -11.16
N ILE A 181 3.84 16.93 -10.10
CA ILE A 181 4.82 15.96 -9.64
C ILE A 181 4.26 15.09 -8.52
N GLY A 182 3.53 15.69 -7.58
CA GLY A 182 3.01 15.01 -6.39
C GLY A 182 3.70 15.46 -5.10
N VAL A 183 3.33 14.85 -3.98
CA VAL A 183 3.75 15.29 -2.64
C VAL A 183 5.05 14.65 -2.16
N ALA A 184 5.38 13.48 -2.68
CA ALA A 184 6.61 12.73 -2.37
C ALA A 184 6.84 11.64 -3.41
N ALA A 185 8.02 11.02 -3.41
CA ALA A 185 8.30 9.83 -4.21
C ALA A 185 8.08 8.56 -3.38
N ALA A 186 7.11 7.75 -3.74
CA ALA A 186 6.92 6.40 -3.19
C ALA A 186 7.92 5.44 -3.84
N THR A 187 8.74 4.75 -3.05
CA THR A 187 9.81 3.88 -3.53
C THR A 187 9.47 2.40 -3.36
N PHE A 188 9.88 1.59 -4.32
CA PHE A 188 9.62 0.14 -4.35
C PHE A 188 10.92 -0.63 -4.58
N GLN A 189 10.91 -1.91 -4.17
CA GLN A 189 12.03 -2.81 -4.38
C GLN A 189 11.54 -4.20 -4.72
N TRP A 190 12.25 -4.87 -5.60
CA TRP A 190 12.13 -6.31 -5.76
C TRP A 190 12.82 -7.02 -4.61
N VAL A 191 12.23 -8.12 -4.14
CA VAL A 191 12.76 -8.92 -3.04
C VAL A 191 12.55 -10.41 -3.30
N LEU A 192 13.62 -11.18 -3.13
CA LEU A 192 13.57 -12.65 -3.04
C LEU A 192 13.14 -13.01 -1.61
N GLY A 193 12.16 -13.88 -1.49
CA GLY A 193 11.66 -14.39 -0.22
C GLY A 193 12.66 -15.26 0.53
N ASN A 194 12.34 -15.56 1.78
CA ASN A 194 13.11 -16.46 2.63
C ASN A 194 13.10 -17.88 2.05
N SER A 195 14.21 -18.28 1.46
CA SER A 195 14.35 -19.53 0.72
C SER A 195 15.25 -20.53 1.47
N ALA A 196 14.77 -21.76 1.61
CA ALA A 196 15.53 -22.83 2.26
C ALA A 196 16.83 -23.20 1.53
N ILE A 197 16.87 -22.97 0.20
CA ILE A 197 18.02 -23.22 -0.66
C ILE A 197 18.36 -21.93 -1.40
N ALA A 198 19.58 -21.45 -1.25
CA ALA A 198 20.02 -20.25 -1.96
C ALA A 198 20.19 -20.52 -3.46
N PRO A 199 19.75 -19.62 -4.37
CA PRO A 199 20.03 -19.69 -5.79
C PRO A 199 21.47 -19.22 -6.09
N ALA A 200 22.44 -20.10 -5.91
CA ALA A 200 23.88 -19.78 -5.88
C ALA A 200 24.39 -19.01 -7.11
N ASN A 201 23.94 -19.40 -8.31
CA ASN A 201 24.34 -18.71 -9.54
C ASN A 201 23.76 -17.28 -9.61
N TRP A 202 22.53 -17.08 -9.12
CA TRP A 202 21.94 -15.75 -9.06
C TRP A 202 22.62 -14.88 -7.98
N ALA A 203 22.97 -15.49 -6.85
CA ALA A 203 23.76 -14.83 -5.80
C ALA A 203 25.12 -14.36 -6.34
N ALA A 204 25.80 -15.17 -7.14
CA ALA A 204 27.06 -14.80 -7.78
C ALA A 204 26.94 -13.59 -8.73
N LEU A 205 25.77 -13.35 -9.30
CA LEU A 205 25.42 -12.14 -10.10
C LEU A 205 24.90 -10.98 -9.24
N GLY A 206 24.98 -11.09 -7.90
CA GLY A 206 24.52 -10.07 -6.97
C GLY A 206 23.01 -9.89 -6.97
N TYR A 207 22.24 -10.93 -7.25
CA TYR A 207 20.77 -10.93 -7.27
C TYR A 207 20.18 -9.84 -8.16
N ASN A 208 20.70 -9.68 -9.38
CA ASN A 208 20.19 -8.69 -10.32
C ASN A 208 18.93 -9.18 -11.03
N LEU A 209 17.92 -8.31 -11.11
CA LEU A 209 16.71 -8.49 -11.92
C LEU A 209 16.66 -7.33 -12.92
N THR A 210 16.71 -7.64 -14.21
CA THR A 210 16.58 -6.60 -15.24
C THR A 210 15.11 -6.21 -15.45
N GLN A 211 14.86 -5.04 -16.01
CA GLN A 211 13.51 -4.61 -16.39
C GLN A 211 12.81 -5.64 -17.29
N GLN A 212 13.54 -6.21 -18.25
CA GLN A 212 13.01 -7.23 -19.15
C GLN A 212 12.59 -8.50 -18.38
N ASN A 213 13.43 -8.96 -17.45
CA ASN A 213 13.10 -10.12 -16.62
C ASN A 213 11.91 -9.83 -15.71
N ALA A 214 11.83 -8.63 -15.15
CA ALA A 214 10.67 -8.18 -14.36
C ALA A 214 9.40 -8.15 -15.20
N ALA A 215 9.46 -7.65 -16.45
CA ALA A 215 8.33 -7.66 -17.38
C ALA A 215 7.82 -9.06 -17.65
N GLN A 216 8.72 -10.00 -17.96
CA GLN A 216 8.37 -11.40 -18.19
C GLN A 216 7.77 -12.04 -16.94
N LEU A 217 8.38 -11.80 -15.77
CA LEU A 217 7.91 -12.34 -14.49
C LEU A 217 6.49 -11.86 -14.18
N VAL A 218 6.23 -10.56 -14.33
CA VAL A 218 4.91 -9.96 -14.08
C VAL A 218 3.88 -10.48 -15.09
N ALA A 219 4.24 -10.61 -16.36
CA ALA A 219 3.31 -11.05 -17.40
C ALA A 219 2.94 -12.54 -17.27
N SER A 220 3.90 -13.39 -16.94
CA SER A 220 3.68 -14.86 -16.90
C SER A 220 3.43 -15.41 -15.49
N GLY A 221 3.84 -14.67 -14.45
CA GLY A 221 3.86 -15.14 -13.06
C GLY A 221 5.04 -16.05 -12.75
N VAL A 222 5.77 -16.50 -13.75
CA VAL A 222 6.89 -17.43 -13.61
C VAL A 222 8.00 -17.10 -14.61
N LEU A 223 9.25 -17.21 -14.16
CA LEU A 223 10.43 -16.99 -14.99
C LEU A 223 11.44 -18.13 -14.75
N ASN A 224 11.99 -18.68 -15.82
CA ASN A 224 13.06 -19.66 -15.70
C ASN A 224 14.33 -18.98 -15.16
N LEU A 225 14.92 -19.55 -14.11
CA LEU A 225 16.09 -18.96 -13.46
C LEU A 225 17.31 -18.90 -14.39
N ALA A 226 17.45 -19.84 -15.33
CA ALA A 226 18.51 -19.80 -16.34
C ALA A 226 18.42 -18.57 -17.27
N THR A 227 17.23 -18.01 -17.46
CA THR A 227 17.06 -16.75 -18.21
C THR A 227 17.69 -15.56 -17.48
N VAL A 228 17.72 -15.62 -16.15
CA VAL A 228 18.28 -14.56 -15.31
C VAL A 228 19.79 -14.76 -15.12
N THR A 229 20.20 -15.99 -14.92
CA THR A 229 21.60 -16.32 -14.56
C THR A 229 22.48 -16.60 -15.80
N GLY A 230 21.88 -16.91 -16.95
CA GLY A 230 22.61 -17.40 -18.12
C GLY A 230 23.22 -18.81 -17.93
N ASN A 231 22.93 -19.48 -16.82
CA ASN A 231 23.51 -20.78 -16.48
C ASN A 231 22.51 -21.90 -16.73
N THR A 232 22.87 -22.85 -17.60
CA THR A 232 22.04 -24.00 -17.97
C THR A 232 21.77 -24.94 -16.78
N ALA A 233 22.59 -24.92 -15.74
CA ALA A 233 22.33 -25.69 -14.52
C ALA A 233 21.07 -25.21 -13.77
N ASP A 234 20.60 -24.02 -14.06
CA ASP A 234 19.37 -23.45 -13.47
C ASP A 234 18.12 -23.71 -14.33
N ALA A 235 18.22 -24.48 -15.41
CA ALA A 235 17.13 -24.69 -16.37
C ALA A 235 15.87 -25.35 -15.78
N THR A 236 16.00 -26.09 -14.67
CA THR A 236 14.86 -26.67 -13.94
C THR A 236 14.44 -25.86 -12.71
N SER A 237 15.06 -24.70 -12.50
CA SER A 237 14.76 -23.78 -11.41
C SER A 237 13.93 -22.59 -11.93
N TYR A 238 12.97 -22.14 -11.14
CA TYR A 238 12.05 -21.07 -11.54
C TYR A 238 11.90 -20.00 -10.46
N ILE A 239 11.65 -18.79 -10.88
CA ILE A 239 11.21 -17.69 -10.03
C ILE A 239 9.69 -17.60 -10.18
N ALA A 240 8.95 -17.61 -9.08
CA ALA A 240 7.50 -17.48 -9.04
C ALA A 240 7.11 -16.13 -8.42
N PHE A 241 6.23 -15.42 -9.09
CA PHE A 241 5.78 -14.10 -8.66
C PHE A 241 4.64 -14.20 -7.65
N VAL A 242 4.79 -13.55 -6.51
CA VAL A 242 3.78 -13.36 -5.47
C VAL A 242 3.57 -11.85 -5.34
N GLY A 243 2.37 -11.36 -5.51
CA GLY A 243 2.17 -9.92 -5.57
C GLY A 243 0.82 -9.45 -5.08
N ARG A 244 0.56 -8.20 -5.36
CA ARG A 244 -0.58 -7.42 -4.92
C ARG A 244 -1.79 -7.60 -5.84
N ASN A 245 -2.97 -7.34 -5.30
CA ASN A 245 -4.25 -7.27 -6.00
C ASN A 245 -4.33 -6.12 -7.02
N GLU A 246 -5.40 -6.10 -7.82
CA GLU A 246 -5.53 -5.15 -8.95
C GLU A 246 -5.66 -3.67 -8.53
N ASP A 247 -6.19 -3.40 -7.36
CA ASP A 247 -6.41 -2.06 -6.83
C ASP A 247 -5.19 -1.47 -6.11
N SER A 248 -4.07 -2.18 -6.13
CA SER A 248 -2.83 -1.75 -5.49
C SER A 248 -2.05 -0.77 -6.36
N GLY A 249 -1.77 0.41 -5.86
CA GLY A 249 -0.85 1.37 -6.48
C GLY A 249 0.56 0.80 -6.66
N SER A 250 1.05 0.03 -5.69
CA SER A 250 2.34 -0.68 -5.83
C SER A 250 2.35 -1.62 -7.03
N ARG A 251 1.23 -2.34 -7.31
CA ARG A 251 1.11 -3.18 -8.50
C ARG A 251 1.16 -2.34 -9.76
N ILE A 252 0.43 -1.25 -9.82
CA ILE A 252 0.44 -0.32 -10.95
C ILE A 252 1.86 0.21 -11.17
N ALA A 253 2.58 0.56 -10.10
CA ALA A 253 3.94 1.05 -10.16
C ALA A 253 4.91 0.04 -10.81
N TYR A 254 4.95 -1.21 -10.34
CA TYR A 254 5.87 -2.18 -10.93
C TYR A 254 5.46 -2.65 -12.34
N GLN A 255 4.17 -2.64 -12.65
CA GLN A 255 3.69 -2.92 -14.02
C GLN A 255 4.15 -1.83 -14.99
N ALA A 256 3.96 -0.57 -14.62
CA ALA A 256 4.37 0.56 -15.42
C ALA A 256 5.89 0.62 -15.61
N GLU A 257 6.65 0.44 -14.53
CA GLU A 257 8.11 0.49 -14.58
C GLU A 257 8.72 -0.68 -15.35
N SER A 258 8.18 -1.88 -15.19
CA SER A 258 8.67 -3.04 -15.94
C SER A 258 8.24 -3.03 -17.40
N LEU A 259 7.29 -2.20 -17.81
CA LEU A 259 6.65 -2.21 -19.13
C LEU A 259 6.00 -3.55 -19.45
N ALA A 260 5.50 -4.27 -18.44
CA ALA A 260 4.96 -5.62 -18.58
C ALA A 260 3.75 -5.71 -19.54
N GLY A 261 3.11 -4.60 -19.85
CA GLY A 261 1.94 -4.54 -20.74
C GLY A 261 2.17 -3.86 -22.07
N GLY A 262 3.39 -3.45 -22.39
CA GLY A 262 3.67 -2.73 -23.62
C GLY A 262 4.31 -1.36 -23.42
N THR A 263 4.24 -0.52 -24.41
CA THR A 263 5.19 0.55 -24.58
C THR A 263 4.97 1.80 -23.72
N THR A 264 3.77 2.14 -23.26
CA THR A 264 3.53 3.30 -22.35
C THR A 264 2.03 3.51 -22.10
N GLY A 265 1.69 4.25 -21.05
CA GLY A 265 0.34 4.69 -20.76
C GLY A 265 -0.63 3.57 -20.37
N ALA A 266 -1.90 3.71 -20.72
CA ALA A 266 -2.97 2.76 -20.35
C ALA A 266 -2.69 1.31 -20.80
N ALA A 267 -1.93 1.10 -21.89
CA ALA A 267 -1.53 -0.22 -22.35
C ALA A 267 -0.56 -0.93 -21.37
N ALA A 268 0.27 -0.20 -20.65
CA ALA A 268 1.18 -0.77 -19.66
C ALA A 268 0.42 -1.37 -18.46
N PHE A 269 -0.71 -0.77 -18.09
CA PHE A 269 -1.54 -1.22 -16.97
C PHE A 269 -2.47 -2.38 -17.36
N GLY A 270 -2.76 -2.56 -18.65
CA GLY A 270 -3.62 -3.61 -19.16
C GLY A 270 -2.99 -5.00 -19.19
N ALA A 271 -1.72 -5.12 -18.80
CA ALA A 271 -1.02 -6.39 -18.80
C ALA A 271 -1.69 -7.42 -17.91
N SER A 272 -1.81 -8.62 -18.43
CA SER A 272 -2.13 -9.78 -17.61
C SER A 272 -1.02 -9.97 -16.59
N THR A 273 -1.34 -9.82 -15.34
CA THR A 273 -0.43 -10.19 -14.27
C THR A 273 -0.88 -11.53 -13.74
N ASN A 274 -0.11 -12.55 -14.03
CA ASN A 274 -0.25 -13.83 -13.38
C ASN A 274 0.64 -13.83 -12.13
N GLN A 275 0.14 -14.36 -11.04
CA GLN A 275 0.92 -14.45 -9.79
C GLN A 275 0.52 -15.71 -9.04
N PHE A 276 1.39 -16.16 -8.15
CA PHE A 276 1.14 -17.36 -7.38
C PHE A 276 0.46 -17.03 -6.06
N MET A 277 -0.56 -17.81 -5.76
CA MET A 277 -1.19 -17.85 -4.46
C MET A 277 -0.58 -19.00 -3.66
N LEU A 278 0.05 -18.65 -2.56
CA LEU A 278 0.62 -19.62 -1.63
C LEU A 278 -0.46 -20.10 -0.66
N LYS A 279 -0.54 -21.40 -0.46
CA LYS A 279 -1.48 -21.99 0.49
C LYS A 279 -0.89 -22.00 1.88
N GLN A 280 -1.62 -21.44 2.82
CA GLN A 280 -1.31 -21.51 4.25
C GLN A 280 -1.84 -22.81 4.84
N ALA A 281 -1.12 -23.37 5.81
CA ALA A 281 -1.58 -24.49 6.59
C ALA A 281 -2.94 -24.21 7.24
N GLY A 282 -3.89 -25.12 7.08
CA GLY A 282 -5.23 -24.99 7.64
C GLY A 282 -6.18 -24.01 6.90
N VAL A 283 -5.72 -23.37 5.84
CA VAL A 283 -6.53 -22.45 5.03
C VAL A 283 -6.83 -23.09 3.67
N ALA A 284 -8.09 -23.11 3.28
CA ALA A 284 -8.46 -23.58 1.94
C ALA A 284 -8.01 -22.58 0.87
N TYR A 285 -7.63 -23.09 -0.31
CA TYR A 285 -7.56 -22.20 -1.47
C TYR A 285 -8.92 -21.58 -1.73
N PRO A 286 -8.96 -20.30 -2.10
CA PRO A 286 -10.20 -19.74 -2.58
C PRO A 286 -10.73 -20.59 -3.74
N THR A 287 -11.99 -20.95 -3.67
CA THR A 287 -12.68 -21.71 -4.73
C THR A 287 -13.21 -20.71 -5.75
N GLY A 288 -12.49 -20.52 -6.81
CA GLY A 288 -12.96 -19.74 -7.98
C GLY A 288 -13.17 -20.66 -9.17
N PRO A 289 -13.79 -20.26 -10.25
CA PRO A 289 -14.16 -18.90 -10.64
C PRO A 289 -15.39 -18.42 -9.86
N TYR A 290 -15.47 -17.11 -9.70
CA TYR A 290 -16.52 -16.46 -8.95
C TYR A 290 -17.88 -16.68 -9.63
N THR A 291 -18.62 -17.62 -9.15
CA THR A 291 -19.92 -17.98 -9.73
C THR A 291 -21.06 -17.20 -9.11
N GLY A 292 -20.81 -16.08 -8.46
CA GLY A 292 -21.99 -15.53 -8.04
C GLY A 292 -22.02 -14.46 -7.01
N THR A 293 -22.91 -14.39 -6.26
CA THR A 293 -23.48 -13.50 -5.30
C THR A 293 -22.64 -13.30 -4.04
N GLY A 294 -21.53 -13.98 -3.91
CA GLY A 294 -20.68 -13.92 -2.75
C GLY A 294 -19.50 -13.00 -2.99
N LEU A 295 -19.27 -12.20 -2.03
CA LEU A 295 -18.13 -11.36 -1.78
C LEU A 295 -16.83 -12.07 -1.60
N ASP A 296 -16.85 -13.35 -1.72
CA ASP A 296 -15.70 -14.20 -1.62
C ASP A 296 -14.87 -14.14 -2.91
N LEU A 297 -14.70 -12.91 -3.38
CA LEU A 297 -13.65 -12.58 -4.33
C LEU A 297 -12.30 -12.71 -3.66
N ASN A 298 -12.35 -13.35 -2.50
CA ASN A 298 -11.26 -13.95 -1.80
C ASN A 298 -10.20 -12.96 -1.41
N ALA A 299 -10.56 -12.20 -0.43
CA ALA A 299 -9.59 -11.88 0.55
C ALA A 299 -8.95 -13.20 0.98
N TYR A 300 -7.81 -13.54 0.41
CA TYR A 300 -6.97 -14.52 1.05
C TYR A 300 -6.77 -14.00 2.47
N PRO A 301 -7.07 -14.77 3.51
CA PRO A 301 -7.05 -14.24 4.87
C PRO A 301 -5.70 -13.63 5.18
N ALA A 302 -5.70 -12.59 5.98
CA ALA A 302 -4.48 -11.94 6.45
C ALA A 302 -3.49 -12.99 6.94
N ILE A 303 -2.24 -12.90 6.48
CA ILE A 303 -1.23 -13.90 6.78
C ILE A 303 -0.56 -13.54 8.09
N ALA A 304 -0.70 -14.40 9.09
CA ALA A 304 0.00 -14.24 10.35
C ALA A 304 1.49 -14.54 10.19
N ALA A 305 2.34 -13.80 10.90
CA ALA A 305 3.78 -14.09 10.95
C ALA A 305 4.02 -15.53 11.43
N GLY A 306 4.96 -16.24 10.78
CA GLY A 306 5.30 -17.62 11.11
C GLY A 306 4.32 -18.66 10.54
N THR A 307 3.34 -18.27 9.73
CA THR A 307 2.44 -19.20 9.04
C THR A 307 3.24 -20.10 8.08
N SER A 308 3.04 -21.41 8.17
CA SER A 308 3.65 -22.35 7.24
C SER A 308 2.94 -22.34 5.89
N ILE A 309 3.71 -22.32 4.81
CA ILE A 309 3.22 -22.48 3.45
C ILE A 309 3.28 -23.95 3.07
N THR A 310 2.16 -24.53 2.66
CA THR A 310 2.01 -25.96 2.41
C THR A 310 1.71 -26.30 0.96
N GLY A 311 1.52 -25.31 0.10
CA GLY A 311 1.29 -25.47 -1.32
C GLY A 311 1.18 -24.13 -2.03
N PHE A 312 1.01 -24.15 -3.35
CA PHE A 312 0.73 -22.96 -4.14
C PHE A 312 0.10 -23.30 -5.49
N LYS A 313 -0.55 -22.32 -6.08
CA LYS A 313 -1.04 -22.39 -7.45
C LYS A 313 -0.98 -21.05 -8.14
N LEU A 314 -0.93 -21.07 -9.46
CA LEU A 314 -1.07 -19.87 -10.26
C LEU A 314 -2.45 -19.25 -10.02
N TRP A 315 -2.46 -17.99 -9.64
CA TRP A 315 -3.65 -17.18 -9.45
C TRP A 315 -3.96 -16.47 -10.76
N PRO A 316 -4.96 -16.91 -11.51
CA PRO A 316 -5.22 -16.33 -12.81
C PRO A 316 -5.75 -14.92 -12.64
N ARG A 317 -5.41 -14.07 -13.60
CA ARG A 317 -6.05 -12.77 -13.72
C ARG A 317 -7.54 -12.94 -13.98
N LEU A 318 -8.33 -12.02 -13.48
CA LEU A 318 -9.78 -12.03 -13.64
C LEU A 318 -10.28 -12.02 -15.08
N GLN A 319 -9.52 -11.45 -16.01
CA GLN A 319 -9.85 -11.60 -17.45
C GLN A 319 -9.89 -13.06 -17.93
N ALA A 320 -9.29 -13.97 -17.19
CA ALA A 320 -9.43 -15.39 -17.46
C ALA A 320 -10.75 -15.99 -16.97
N TYR A 321 -11.65 -15.18 -16.42
CA TYR A 321 -13.00 -15.57 -16.04
C TYR A 321 -14.09 -14.95 -16.93
N PRO A 322 -14.05 -15.16 -18.27
CA PRO A 322 -15.06 -14.61 -19.17
C PRO A 322 -16.45 -15.21 -18.93
N ALA A 323 -16.55 -16.29 -18.18
CA ALA A 323 -17.82 -16.94 -17.86
C ALA A 323 -18.67 -16.21 -16.82
N ASN A 324 -18.14 -15.20 -16.13
CA ASN A 324 -18.88 -14.39 -15.18
C ASN A 324 -19.58 -13.20 -15.84
N THR A 325 -20.30 -13.45 -16.90
CA THR A 325 -21.11 -12.46 -17.62
C THR A 325 -22.26 -11.86 -16.80
N GLY A 326 -22.46 -12.31 -15.55
CA GLY A 326 -23.48 -11.80 -14.64
C GLY A 326 -22.97 -10.79 -13.61
N TRP A 327 -21.68 -10.50 -13.60
CA TRP A 327 -21.10 -9.54 -12.64
C TRP A 327 -21.24 -8.12 -13.16
N THR A 328 -22.19 -7.42 -12.60
CA THR A 328 -22.23 -5.97 -12.67
C THR A 328 -21.82 -5.42 -11.31
N VAL A 329 -21.05 -4.34 -11.28
CA VAL A 329 -20.64 -3.66 -10.06
C VAL A 329 -21.83 -3.33 -9.15
N SER A 330 -22.99 -3.10 -9.73
CA SER A 330 -24.25 -2.83 -9.03
C SER A 330 -24.81 -4.05 -8.28
N THR A 331 -24.33 -5.26 -8.55
CA THR A 331 -24.77 -6.48 -7.85
C THR A 331 -23.82 -6.91 -6.73
N ILE A 332 -22.75 -6.15 -6.51
CA ILE A 332 -21.84 -6.37 -5.39
C ILE A 332 -22.22 -5.40 -4.26
N PRO A 333 -23.15 -5.78 -3.37
CA PRO A 333 -23.59 -4.87 -2.32
C PRO A 333 -22.44 -4.65 -1.34
N ALA A 334 -22.12 -3.40 -1.08
CA ALA A 334 -21.19 -2.98 -0.03
C ALA A 334 -19.80 -3.67 -0.06
N LEU A 335 -19.34 -4.09 -1.24
CA LEU A 335 -17.93 -4.43 -1.40
C LEU A 335 -17.13 -3.19 -1.20
N THR A 336 -16.70 -3.03 0.02
CA THR A 336 -15.58 -2.17 0.26
C THR A 336 -14.38 -2.88 -0.36
N TRP A 337 -13.62 -2.21 -1.21
CA TRP A 337 -12.40 -2.71 -1.83
C TRP A 337 -11.44 -3.38 -0.84
N LYS A 338 -11.50 -2.98 0.42
CA LYS A 338 -10.68 -3.50 1.51
C LYS A 338 -10.84 -4.99 1.80
N THR A 339 -11.90 -5.64 1.28
CA THR A 339 -12.14 -7.07 1.49
C THR A 339 -11.88 -7.90 0.25
N VAL A 340 -11.46 -7.29 -0.86
CA VAL A 340 -11.42 -7.95 -2.15
C VAL A 340 -10.00 -7.95 -2.71
N GLY A 341 -9.34 -9.08 -2.54
CA GLY A 341 -8.07 -9.34 -3.21
C GLY A 341 -8.30 -9.91 -4.61
N HIS A 342 -8.31 -9.05 -5.61
CA HIS A 342 -8.42 -9.49 -6.99
C HIS A 342 -7.06 -9.91 -7.53
N SER A 343 -6.92 -11.19 -7.82
CA SER A 343 -5.72 -11.80 -8.41
C SER A 343 -4.39 -11.48 -7.69
N GLY A 344 -4.42 -11.23 -6.39
CA GLY A 344 -3.25 -10.94 -5.56
C GLY A 344 -3.60 -10.66 -4.11
N TYR A 345 -2.61 -10.41 -3.28
CA TYR A 345 -2.78 -10.10 -1.86
C TYR A 345 -3.23 -8.65 -1.63
N ASN A 346 -4.08 -8.44 -0.63
CA ASN A 346 -4.65 -7.13 -0.32
C ASN A 346 -3.62 -6.10 0.14
N GLY A 347 -2.62 -6.52 0.90
CA GLY A 347 -1.65 -5.64 1.52
C GLY A 347 -0.21 -6.00 1.20
N GLY A 348 0.68 -5.01 1.13
CA GLY A 348 2.12 -5.25 1.12
C GLY A 348 2.57 -6.01 2.36
N GLY A 349 1.91 -5.78 3.50
CA GLY A 349 2.12 -6.52 4.74
C GLY A 349 1.86 -8.02 4.61
N ASP A 350 0.80 -8.43 3.89
CA ASP A 350 0.48 -9.84 3.66
C ASP A 350 1.55 -10.50 2.79
N VAL A 351 1.93 -9.85 1.69
CA VAL A 351 3.02 -10.33 0.81
C VAL A 351 4.33 -10.44 1.58
N LYS A 352 4.65 -9.45 2.42
CA LYS A 352 5.81 -9.46 3.29
C LYS A 352 5.85 -10.69 4.18
N PHE A 353 4.74 -11.05 4.84
CA PHE A 353 4.67 -12.24 5.68
C PHE A 353 4.81 -13.53 4.89
N VAL A 354 4.19 -13.61 3.70
CA VAL A 354 4.39 -14.75 2.79
C VAL A 354 5.86 -14.93 2.47
N LEU A 355 6.54 -13.86 2.07
CA LEU A 355 7.94 -13.91 1.69
C LEU A 355 8.89 -14.15 2.87
N ALA A 356 8.56 -13.68 4.07
CA ALA A 356 9.34 -13.90 5.29
C ALA A 356 9.18 -15.32 5.84
N THR A 357 8.09 -16.01 5.51
CA THR A 357 7.89 -17.39 5.94
C THR A 357 8.90 -18.29 5.25
N PRO A 358 9.67 -19.14 5.96
CA PRO A 358 10.58 -20.08 5.35
C PRO A 358 9.82 -21.01 4.39
N ASN A 359 10.12 -20.90 3.11
CA ASN A 359 9.46 -21.68 2.07
C ASN A 359 10.37 -22.80 1.58
N PRO A 360 9.90 -24.05 1.54
CA PRO A 360 10.62 -25.10 0.84
C PRO A 360 10.64 -24.78 -0.66
N VAL A 361 11.86 -24.77 -1.21
CA VAL A 361 12.07 -24.46 -2.64
C VAL A 361 12.35 -25.71 -3.47
N ASP A 362 12.59 -26.84 -2.82
CA ASP A 362 12.84 -28.12 -3.47
C ASP A 362 11.51 -28.84 -3.77
N LEU A 363 11.16 -28.89 -5.04
CA LEU A 363 9.92 -29.50 -5.53
C LEU A 363 10.02 -31.02 -5.71
N THR A 364 11.22 -31.58 -5.60
CA THR A 364 11.43 -33.04 -5.67
C THR A 364 11.02 -33.74 -4.38
N VAL A 365 10.89 -33.00 -3.29
CA VAL A 365 10.46 -33.49 -1.98
C VAL A 365 8.97 -33.22 -1.77
N ALA A 366 8.13 -34.20 -2.10
CA ALA A 366 6.67 -34.05 -2.02
C ALA A 366 6.15 -33.62 -0.63
N ALA A 367 6.83 -34.03 0.44
CA ALA A 367 6.49 -33.65 1.80
C ALA A 367 6.60 -32.12 2.08
N ASN A 368 7.37 -31.40 1.29
CA ASN A 368 7.47 -29.95 1.39
C ASN A 368 6.21 -29.24 0.94
N TRP A 369 5.40 -29.89 0.09
CA TRP A 369 4.22 -29.30 -0.53
C TRP A 369 3.01 -30.24 -0.38
N PRO A 370 2.56 -30.54 0.85
CA PRO A 370 1.50 -31.52 1.08
C PRO A 370 0.17 -31.18 0.39
N ASP A 371 -0.07 -29.90 0.14
CA ASP A 371 -1.25 -29.43 -0.57
C ASP A 371 -1.01 -29.25 -2.07
N GLY A 372 0.15 -29.69 -2.56
CA GLY A 372 0.53 -29.63 -3.96
C GLY A 372 0.90 -28.25 -4.49
N PHE A 373 1.24 -28.21 -5.74
CA PHE A 373 1.52 -26.98 -6.48
C PHE A 373 1.03 -27.12 -7.93
N SER A 374 0.76 -25.99 -8.57
CA SER A 374 0.36 -25.95 -9.97
C SER A 374 0.80 -24.65 -10.63
N GLY A 375 0.92 -24.68 -11.96
CA GLY A 375 1.26 -23.49 -12.75
C GLY A 375 2.74 -23.34 -13.07
N LEU A 376 3.62 -24.24 -12.60
CA LEU A 376 4.99 -24.34 -13.06
C LEU A 376 5.11 -25.25 -14.26
N PRO A 377 6.11 -25.01 -15.15
CA PRO A 377 6.42 -25.92 -16.22
C PRO A 377 6.78 -27.34 -15.75
N ALA A 378 6.47 -28.34 -16.58
CA ALA A 378 6.83 -29.71 -16.29
C ALA A 378 8.37 -29.85 -16.13
N GLY A 379 8.79 -30.66 -15.15
CA GLY A 379 10.21 -30.86 -14.86
C GLY A 379 10.83 -29.79 -13.96
N ALA A 380 10.07 -28.84 -13.43
CA ALA A 380 10.55 -27.91 -12.41
C ALA A 380 11.00 -28.68 -11.16
N THR A 381 12.22 -28.38 -10.68
CA THR A 381 12.80 -29.00 -9.49
C THR A 381 12.95 -28.03 -8.33
N LYS A 382 13.00 -26.72 -8.61
CA LYS A 382 13.13 -25.68 -7.59
C LYS A 382 12.28 -24.46 -7.95
N VAL A 383 11.77 -23.80 -6.93
CA VAL A 383 11.03 -22.52 -7.07
C VAL A 383 11.50 -21.51 -6.03
N TYR A 384 11.65 -20.27 -6.46
CA TYR A 384 12.03 -19.13 -5.63
C TYR A 384 10.95 -18.06 -5.72
N PHE A 385 10.41 -17.63 -4.59
CA PHE A 385 9.35 -16.64 -4.56
C PHE A 385 9.91 -15.22 -4.55
N VAL A 386 9.38 -14.37 -5.42
CA VAL A 386 9.80 -12.98 -5.58
C VAL A 386 8.58 -12.08 -5.60
N SER A 387 8.72 -10.89 -5.06
CA SER A 387 7.72 -9.82 -5.16
C SER A 387 8.37 -8.46 -5.36
N CYS A 388 7.53 -7.48 -5.72
CA CYS A 388 7.86 -6.07 -5.64
C CYS A 388 7.01 -5.41 -4.55
N LEU A 389 7.64 -4.79 -3.59
CA LEU A 389 7.02 -4.20 -2.41
C LEU A 389 7.49 -2.75 -2.22
N GLY A 390 6.71 -1.97 -1.49
CA GLY A 390 7.17 -0.70 -0.94
C GLY A 390 8.44 -0.90 -0.11
N SER A 391 9.38 0.02 -0.20
CA SER A 391 10.69 -0.13 0.45
C SER A 391 10.61 -0.37 1.97
N SER A 392 9.57 0.16 2.62
CA SER A 392 9.28 -0.09 4.04
C SER A 392 8.92 -1.55 4.35
N ASP A 393 8.17 -2.19 3.46
CA ASP A 393 7.76 -3.59 3.63
C ASP A 393 8.93 -4.55 3.37
N VAL A 394 9.81 -4.22 2.42
CA VAL A 394 11.00 -5.03 2.10
C VAL A 394 11.90 -5.22 3.30
N ALA A 395 12.11 -4.17 4.11
CA ALA A 395 12.88 -4.24 5.35
C ALA A 395 12.33 -5.25 6.37
N GLY A 396 11.05 -5.57 6.28
CA GLY A 396 10.36 -6.54 7.15
C GLY A 396 10.29 -7.96 6.59
N VAL A 397 10.87 -8.24 5.41
CA VAL A 397 10.95 -9.61 4.86
C VAL A 397 12.12 -10.34 5.51
N THR A 398 11.89 -10.89 6.71
CA THR A 398 12.93 -11.62 7.46
C THR A 398 13.46 -12.78 6.64
N GLY A 399 14.79 -12.87 6.50
CA GLY A 399 15.45 -13.90 5.67
C GLY A 399 15.32 -13.67 4.16
N GLY A 400 14.64 -12.61 3.73
CA GLY A 400 14.57 -12.22 2.33
C GLY A 400 15.83 -11.49 1.86
N THR A 401 15.99 -11.41 0.55
CA THR A 401 17.12 -10.72 -0.09
C THR A 401 16.61 -9.64 -1.04
N PRO A 402 16.83 -8.35 -0.76
CA PRO A 402 16.55 -7.29 -1.72
C PRO A 402 17.35 -7.49 -3.00
N LEU A 403 16.68 -7.32 -4.15
CA LEU A 403 17.29 -7.51 -5.46
C LEU A 403 17.83 -6.18 -6.00
N LYS A 404 18.90 -6.25 -6.77
CA LYS A 404 19.27 -5.15 -7.66
C LYS A 404 18.26 -5.05 -8.79
N TYR A 405 17.95 -3.85 -9.21
CA TYR A 405 17.12 -3.61 -10.38
C TYR A 405 17.94 -2.90 -11.47
N ASN A 406 18.05 -3.53 -12.63
CA ASN A 406 18.95 -3.07 -13.71
C ASN A 406 20.40 -2.85 -13.26
N GLY A 407 20.91 -3.71 -12.38
CA GLY A 407 22.26 -3.62 -11.81
C GLY A 407 22.42 -2.66 -10.63
N VAL A 408 21.40 -1.87 -10.31
CA VAL A 408 21.43 -0.86 -9.25
C VAL A 408 20.83 -1.38 -7.96
N THR A 409 21.57 -1.25 -6.85
CA THR A 409 21.02 -1.48 -5.51
C THR A 409 20.19 -0.27 -5.09
N TYR A 410 19.04 -0.50 -4.50
CA TYR A 410 18.22 0.59 -3.97
C TYR A 410 18.97 1.39 -2.91
N SER A 411 18.94 2.69 -3.06
CA SER A 411 19.24 3.69 -2.03
C SER A 411 18.51 4.99 -2.37
N ALA A 412 18.30 5.84 -1.37
CA ALA A 412 17.74 7.17 -1.58
C ALA A 412 18.56 7.96 -2.63
N ASN A 413 19.89 7.93 -2.50
CA ASN A 413 20.78 8.63 -3.44
C ASN A 413 20.63 8.08 -4.87
N ALA A 414 20.57 6.75 -5.05
CA ALA A 414 20.41 6.16 -6.37
C ALA A 414 19.08 6.58 -7.03
N VAL A 415 18.02 6.81 -6.24
CA VAL A 415 16.75 7.37 -6.75
C VAL A 415 16.92 8.83 -7.14
N TYR A 416 17.53 9.67 -6.27
CA TYR A 416 17.76 11.09 -6.57
C TYR A 416 18.69 11.31 -7.78
N GLU A 417 19.67 10.43 -7.97
CA GLU A 417 20.60 10.47 -9.09
C GLU A 417 20.01 9.87 -10.39
N GLY A 418 18.74 9.39 -10.33
CA GLY A 418 18.07 8.75 -11.47
C GLY A 418 18.62 7.38 -11.85
N GLN A 419 19.51 6.79 -11.04
CA GLN A 419 20.08 5.47 -11.28
C GLN A 419 19.09 4.36 -10.96
N TYR A 420 18.29 4.51 -9.88
CA TYR A 420 17.27 3.57 -9.48
C TYR A 420 15.89 4.07 -9.90
N SER A 421 15.26 3.38 -10.84
CA SER A 421 14.05 3.85 -11.52
C SER A 421 12.73 3.35 -10.93
N LEU A 422 12.76 2.41 -9.99
CA LEU A 422 11.54 1.82 -9.44
C LEU A 422 10.97 2.68 -8.29
N PHE A 423 10.33 3.77 -8.66
CA PHE A 423 9.58 4.66 -7.79
C PHE A 423 8.42 5.31 -8.56
N THR A 424 7.45 5.83 -7.85
CA THR A 424 6.36 6.65 -8.40
C THR A 424 6.18 7.90 -7.55
N TRP A 425 5.44 8.87 -8.08
CA TRP A 425 5.03 10.01 -7.30
C TRP A 425 3.77 9.69 -6.51
N GLU A 426 3.80 9.93 -5.21
CA GLU A 426 2.63 9.89 -4.35
C GLU A 426 1.83 11.16 -4.54
N HIS A 427 0.53 11.02 -4.72
CA HIS A 427 -0.41 12.10 -4.90
C HIS A 427 -1.41 12.13 -3.76
N LEU A 428 -1.81 13.33 -3.37
CA LEU A 428 -2.98 13.56 -2.54
C LEU A 428 -4.00 14.30 -3.38
N TYR A 429 -5.21 13.78 -3.50
CA TYR A 429 -6.25 14.39 -4.29
C TYR A 429 -7.59 14.43 -3.59
N TYR A 430 -8.45 15.35 -4.05
CA TYR A 430 -9.83 15.54 -3.61
C TYR A 430 -10.74 15.88 -4.79
N LYS A 431 -12.06 15.84 -4.56
CA LYS A 431 -13.04 16.33 -5.57
C LYS A 431 -12.96 17.84 -5.70
N PRO A 432 -13.18 18.41 -6.90
CA PRO A 432 -13.20 19.87 -7.10
C PRO A 432 -14.23 20.61 -6.22
N SER A 433 -15.25 19.89 -5.75
CA SER A 433 -16.28 20.44 -4.85
C SER A 433 -15.85 20.58 -3.39
N LEU A 434 -14.70 20.02 -2.99
CA LEU A 434 -14.19 20.17 -1.63
C LEU A 434 -13.87 21.63 -1.35
N ALA A 435 -14.36 22.16 -0.23
CA ALA A 435 -14.26 23.58 0.10
C ALA A 435 -14.04 23.82 1.61
N GLY A 436 -13.83 25.08 1.99
CA GLY A 436 -13.70 25.49 3.38
C GLY A 436 -12.51 24.86 4.11
N VAL A 437 -12.67 24.61 5.41
CA VAL A 437 -11.61 24.09 6.28
C VAL A 437 -11.14 22.71 5.82
N ALA A 438 -12.02 21.85 5.31
CA ALA A 438 -11.63 20.52 4.83
C ALA A 438 -10.67 20.61 3.63
N LYS A 439 -10.90 21.54 2.69
CA LYS A 439 -9.97 21.79 1.58
C LYS A 439 -8.64 22.34 2.09
N THR A 440 -8.69 23.32 2.99
CA THR A 440 -7.47 23.90 3.61
C THR A 440 -6.66 22.81 4.35
N ALA A 441 -7.36 21.89 5.01
CA ALA A 441 -6.75 20.76 5.67
C ALA A 441 -6.03 19.82 4.68
N ALA A 442 -6.67 19.47 3.58
CA ALA A 442 -6.09 18.62 2.54
C ALA A 442 -4.86 19.29 1.88
N ASP A 443 -4.97 20.57 1.52
CA ASP A 443 -3.85 21.33 0.96
C ASP A 443 -2.69 21.42 1.98
N GLY A 444 -3.00 21.67 3.26
CA GLY A 444 -2.00 21.76 4.32
C GLY A 444 -1.25 20.45 4.57
N VAL A 445 -1.92 19.29 4.47
CA VAL A 445 -1.22 17.98 4.54
C VAL A 445 -0.26 17.82 3.36
N ALA A 446 -0.69 18.18 2.14
CA ALA A 446 0.15 18.10 0.96
C ALA A 446 1.39 19.01 1.08
N ASP A 447 1.18 20.27 1.48
CA ASP A 447 2.28 21.23 1.67
C ASP A 447 3.23 20.82 2.82
N THR A 448 2.68 20.19 3.87
CA THR A 448 3.48 19.63 4.97
C THR A 448 4.36 18.48 4.48
N LEU A 449 3.81 17.56 3.68
CA LEU A 449 4.56 16.45 3.08
C LEU A 449 5.70 16.94 2.18
N ASP A 450 5.44 17.95 1.35
CA ASP A 450 6.44 18.54 0.47
C ASP A 450 7.61 19.15 1.26
N GLY A 451 7.33 19.71 2.42
CA GLY A 451 8.34 20.29 3.33
C GLY A 451 9.04 19.27 4.24
N MET A 452 8.61 18.02 4.30
CA MET A 452 9.18 17.01 5.20
C MET A 452 10.56 16.54 4.77
N THR A 453 11.39 16.20 5.76
CA THR A 453 12.67 15.50 5.56
C THR A 453 12.46 14.01 5.29
N ALA A 454 13.47 13.35 4.72
CA ALA A 454 13.46 11.90 4.53
C ALA A 454 13.20 11.12 5.84
N ALA A 455 13.71 11.59 6.96
CA ALA A 455 13.46 10.96 8.27
C ALA A 455 11.99 11.08 8.73
N GLN A 456 11.34 12.19 8.42
CA GLN A 456 9.91 12.41 8.76
C GLN A 456 8.97 11.62 7.85
N ILE A 457 9.28 11.49 6.56
CA ILE A 457 8.54 10.63 5.63
C ILE A 457 8.79 9.16 5.95
N GLY A 458 9.98 8.85 6.48
CA GLY A 458 10.39 7.49 6.85
C GLY A 458 10.66 6.61 5.63
N ALA A 459 10.63 5.28 5.84
CA ALA A 459 10.92 4.32 4.78
C ALA A 459 9.82 4.22 3.70
N ALA A 460 8.70 4.94 3.87
CA ALA A 460 7.58 4.93 2.91
C ALA A 460 7.93 5.65 1.60
N GLY A 461 8.85 6.64 1.64
CA GLY A 461 9.17 7.42 0.47
C GLY A 461 10.32 8.39 0.66
N LEU A 462 10.50 9.24 -0.33
CA LEU A 462 11.51 10.29 -0.37
C LEU A 462 10.85 11.65 -0.57
N PRO A 463 11.34 12.71 0.12
CA PRO A 463 10.77 14.04 -0.01
C PRO A 463 10.95 14.58 -1.42
N ASN A 464 9.93 15.26 -1.93
CA ASN A 464 9.91 15.83 -3.27
C ASN A 464 10.97 16.92 -3.45
N ASN A 465 11.20 17.74 -2.42
CA ASN A 465 12.16 18.86 -2.44
C ASN A 465 13.62 18.44 -2.64
N LEU A 466 13.94 17.15 -2.55
CA LEU A 466 15.29 16.63 -2.81
C LEU A 466 15.50 16.23 -4.29
N PHE A 467 14.45 16.18 -5.10
CA PHE A 467 14.57 16.02 -6.55
C PHE A 467 14.95 17.35 -7.21
N LEU A 468 16.12 17.87 -6.83
CA LEU A 468 16.65 19.13 -7.35
C LEU A 468 17.14 18.93 -8.79
N ASN A 469 16.81 19.89 -9.64
CA ASN A 469 17.38 20.09 -10.97
C ASN A 469 16.87 19.20 -12.12
N GLY A 470 15.56 19.01 -12.24
CA GLY A 470 14.99 18.52 -13.50
C GLY A 470 15.03 17.01 -13.72
N LEU A 471 15.32 16.21 -12.70
CA LEU A 471 15.09 14.77 -12.71
C LEU A 471 13.60 14.46 -12.44
N ALA A 472 12.71 15.28 -12.97
CA ALA A 472 11.28 15.00 -12.92
C ALA A 472 11.02 13.79 -13.80
N ARG A 473 10.70 12.65 -13.19
CA ARG A 473 10.01 11.59 -13.91
C ARG A 473 8.72 12.18 -14.44
N GLY A 474 8.39 11.95 -15.70
CA GLY A 474 7.12 12.38 -16.26
C GLY A 474 5.97 11.95 -15.34
N GLN A 475 4.88 12.71 -15.33
CA GLN A 475 3.73 12.54 -14.43
C GLN A 475 3.05 11.17 -14.54
N VAL A 476 3.27 10.46 -15.63
CA VAL A 476 2.73 9.12 -15.89
C VAL A 476 3.63 8.09 -15.25
N ALA A 477 3.07 7.22 -14.43
CA ALA A 477 3.79 6.08 -13.86
C ALA A 477 4.48 5.31 -15.00
N GLY A 478 5.78 5.02 -14.86
CA GLY A 478 6.57 4.37 -15.89
C GLY A 478 7.10 5.28 -17.02
N ALA A 479 6.71 6.55 -17.07
CA ALA A 479 7.30 7.47 -18.03
C ALA A 479 8.78 7.70 -17.68
N ARG A 480 9.68 7.39 -18.61
CA ARG A 480 11.09 7.77 -18.50
C ARG A 480 11.24 9.22 -18.87
N ILE A 481 12.15 9.91 -18.21
CA ILE A 481 12.60 11.22 -18.64
C ILE A 481 13.29 11.04 -20.00
N PRO A 482 12.93 11.82 -21.02
CA PRO A 482 13.62 11.75 -22.30
C PRO A 482 15.09 12.09 -22.19
#